data_f2bc141be52fdd1c7dd95d404a5ae854
#
_entry.id   f2bc141be52fdd1c7dd95d404a5ae854
#
_cell.length_a   1.000
_cell.length_b   1.000
_cell.length_c   1.000
_cell.angle_alpha   90.00
_cell.angle_beta   90.00
_cell.angle_gamma   90.00
#
_symmetry.space_group_name_H-M   'P 1'
#
loop_
_entity.id
_entity.type
_entity.pdbx_description
1 polymer ?
#
loop_
_entity_poly.entity_id
_entity_poly.type
_entity_poly.pdbx_seq_one_letter_code
_entity_poly.pdbx_strand_id
1 'polypeptide(L)'
;QRQMCIRDRPFKGTELYTPDDMPDIDYLVISHDHWDHLDYNTVKKLKDRIGAVICPLGVGEHFEYWGFDKERLIELDWNEDANLAPGFMIHCLPARHFSGRRLTANQSLWASFLLEAPSQKIYIGGDGGYDTHYAEIGNRFPGIDLAILENGQYNEEWSLIHLMPQYMAQTARDLKAKRVLTVHHSKYALAKHRWDEPLKNAEEMKNKDSLNVLIPEIGEVVALELSLIHISEP
;
A
#
# COMPACT_ATOMS: atom_id res chain seq x y z
N GLN A 1 -4.32 10.64 20.35
CA GLN A 1 -3.02 9.94 20.50
C GLN A 1 -3.06 8.85 21.58
N ARG A 2 -3.51 9.14 22.82
CA ARG A 2 -3.51 8.15 23.91
C ARG A 2 -4.47 6.97 23.70
N GLN A 3 -5.58 7.14 22.98
CA GLN A 3 -6.52 6.05 22.70
C GLN A 3 -6.04 5.12 21.59
N MET A 4 -5.31 5.64 20.60
CA MET A 4 -4.66 4.82 19.59
C MET A 4 -3.53 3.98 20.21
N CYS A 5 -2.66 4.55 21.02
CA CYS A 5 -1.54 3.83 21.65
C CYS A 5 -1.94 2.60 22.50
N ILE A 6 -3.18 2.50 22.97
CA ILE A 6 -3.65 1.34 23.77
C ILE A 6 -4.14 0.20 22.85
N ARG A 7 -4.59 0.51 21.62
CA ARG A 7 -5.03 -0.47 20.62
C ARG A 7 -3.91 -0.92 19.68
N ASP A 8 -2.85 -0.12 19.55
CA ASP A 8 -1.75 -0.33 18.61
C ASP A 8 -0.65 -1.28 19.12
N ARG A 9 -0.98 -2.18 20.04
CA ARG A 9 -0.02 -3.23 20.41
C ARG A 9 -0.08 -4.31 19.34
N PRO A 10 1.07 -4.63 18.71
CA PRO A 10 1.12 -5.71 17.73
C PRO A 10 0.75 -7.04 18.38
N PHE A 11 0.14 -7.92 17.63
CA PHE A 11 -0.08 -9.28 18.08
C PHE A 11 1.26 -9.95 18.38
N LYS A 12 1.27 -10.82 19.38
CA LYS A 12 2.50 -11.53 19.78
C LYS A 12 3.07 -12.31 18.60
N GLY A 13 4.37 -12.08 18.31
CA GLY A 13 5.09 -12.80 17.25
C GLY A 13 5.04 -12.11 15.87
N THR A 14 4.47 -10.90 15.76
CA THR A 14 4.41 -10.16 14.48
C THR A 14 5.49 -9.10 14.33
N GLU A 15 6.33 -8.89 15.34
CA GLU A 15 7.47 -7.96 15.30
C GLU A 15 8.74 -8.71 14.89
N LEU A 16 8.82 -9.10 13.62
CA LEU A 16 9.98 -9.85 13.09
C LEU A 16 11.09 -8.93 12.58
N TYR A 17 10.73 -7.72 12.15
CA TYR A 17 11.66 -6.75 11.58
C TYR A 17 11.54 -5.41 12.28
N THR A 18 12.66 -4.74 12.40
CA THR A 18 12.81 -3.37 12.91
C THR A 18 13.35 -2.47 11.80
N PRO A 19 13.34 -1.15 11.95
CA PRO A 19 14.00 -0.26 11.00
C PRO A 19 15.50 -0.57 10.79
N ASP A 20 16.15 -1.16 11.79
CA ASP A 20 17.58 -1.49 11.71
C ASP A 20 17.85 -2.67 10.76
N ASP A 21 16.86 -3.51 10.51
CA ASP A 21 16.92 -4.65 9.59
C ASP A 21 16.68 -4.26 8.13
N MET A 22 16.22 -3.00 7.87
CA MET A 22 15.92 -2.55 6.52
C MET A 22 17.20 -2.22 5.73
N PRO A 23 17.26 -2.57 4.44
CA PRO A 23 18.36 -2.13 3.57
C PRO A 23 18.28 -0.62 3.29
N ASP A 24 19.24 -0.09 2.52
CA ASP A 24 19.12 1.22 1.92
C ASP A 24 17.91 1.24 0.96
N ILE A 25 17.16 2.32 0.97
CA ILE A 25 15.88 2.50 0.28
C ILE A 25 16.06 3.60 -0.76
N ASP A 26 16.00 3.26 -2.05
CA ASP A 26 16.06 4.28 -3.10
C ASP A 26 14.86 5.21 -3.03
N TYR A 27 13.65 4.64 -2.91
CA TYR A 27 12.39 5.39 -2.89
C TYR A 27 11.46 4.87 -1.79
N LEU A 28 11.05 5.76 -0.88
CA LEU A 28 9.98 5.50 0.08
C LEU A 28 8.66 6.05 -0.48
N VAL A 29 7.67 5.19 -0.71
CA VAL A 29 6.34 5.58 -1.19
C VAL A 29 5.38 5.66 -0.02
N ILE A 30 4.70 6.77 0.15
CA ILE A 30 3.69 7.02 1.19
C ILE A 30 2.35 7.32 0.53
N SER A 31 1.31 6.55 0.84
CA SER A 31 -0.04 6.74 0.28
C SER A 31 -0.80 7.90 0.90
N HIS A 32 -0.66 8.13 2.20
CA HIS A 32 -1.32 9.20 2.94
C HIS A 32 -0.70 9.39 4.33
N ASP A 33 -1.15 10.40 5.08
CA ASP A 33 -0.52 10.86 6.31
C ASP A 33 -1.05 10.24 7.62
N HIS A 34 -1.91 9.22 7.56
CA HIS A 34 -2.37 8.55 8.79
C HIS A 34 -1.21 7.96 9.59
N TRP A 35 -1.40 7.85 10.91
CA TRP A 35 -0.32 7.49 11.84
C TRP A 35 0.24 6.09 11.63
N ASP A 36 -0.57 5.17 11.13
CA ASP A 36 -0.21 3.78 10.84
C ASP A 36 0.43 3.59 9.45
N HIS A 37 0.36 4.60 8.56
CA HIS A 37 1.02 4.63 7.25
C HIS A 37 2.25 5.53 7.23
N LEU A 38 2.29 6.55 8.06
CA LEU A 38 3.41 7.48 8.17
C LEU A 38 3.88 7.56 9.63
N ASP A 39 4.60 6.54 10.11
CA ASP A 39 5.14 6.52 11.47
C ASP A 39 6.42 7.35 11.60
N TYR A 40 6.37 8.37 12.45
CA TYR A 40 7.49 9.28 12.70
C TYR A 40 8.75 8.56 13.18
N ASN A 41 8.60 7.61 14.10
CA ASN A 41 9.76 6.94 14.71
C ASN A 41 10.47 6.05 13.69
N THR A 42 9.73 5.34 12.87
CA THR A 42 10.26 4.52 11.77
C THR A 42 10.97 5.38 10.74
N VAL A 43 10.29 6.42 10.24
CA VAL A 43 10.85 7.33 9.23
C VAL A 43 12.12 8.02 9.74
N LYS A 44 12.13 8.47 11.01
CA LYS A 44 13.29 9.11 11.61
C LYS A 44 14.50 8.18 11.69
N LYS A 45 14.29 6.90 12.01
CA LYS A 45 15.36 5.90 12.07
C LYS A 45 15.90 5.54 10.68
N LEU A 46 15.04 5.56 9.67
CA LEU A 46 15.41 5.24 8.30
C LEU A 46 15.93 6.43 7.50
N LYS A 47 15.85 7.64 8.02
CA LYS A 47 16.10 8.90 7.31
C LYS A 47 17.38 8.91 6.45
N ASP A 48 18.49 8.46 7.03
CA ASP A 48 19.79 8.49 6.35
C ASP A 48 19.95 7.37 5.32
N ARG A 49 19.01 6.41 5.29
CA ARG A 49 18.97 5.26 4.39
C ARG A 49 17.91 5.40 3.29
N ILE A 50 17.08 6.45 3.33
CA ILE A 50 16.09 6.75 2.30
C ILE A 50 16.70 7.69 1.28
N GLY A 51 16.73 7.32 0.00
CA GLY A 51 17.18 8.17 -1.11
C GLY A 51 16.22 9.32 -1.37
N ALA A 52 14.99 9.01 -1.75
CA ALA A 52 13.92 9.98 -1.95
C ALA A 52 12.57 9.49 -1.40
N VAL A 53 11.65 10.42 -1.17
CA VAL A 53 10.28 10.14 -0.71
C VAL A 53 9.31 10.52 -1.83
N ILE A 54 8.38 9.64 -2.12
CA ILE A 54 7.29 9.88 -3.07
C ILE A 54 6.00 9.90 -2.27
N CYS A 55 5.23 10.96 -2.35
CA CYS A 55 4.01 11.11 -1.58
C CYS A 55 3.00 12.03 -2.27
N PRO A 56 1.72 12.01 -1.87
CA PRO A 56 0.73 12.97 -2.34
C PRO A 56 1.00 14.39 -1.81
N LEU A 57 0.46 15.39 -2.50
CA LEU A 57 0.59 16.80 -2.13
C LEU A 57 0.26 17.07 -0.66
N GLY A 58 1.10 17.85 -0.01
CA GLY A 58 1.00 18.26 1.39
C GLY A 58 1.53 17.24 2.41
N VAL A 59 1.80 16.00 2.00
CA VAL A 59 2.43 14.99 2.89
C VAL A 59 3.91 15.32 3.10
N GLY A 60 4.57 15.89 2.11
CA GLY A 60 5.97 16.31 2.17
C GLY A 60 6.28 17.27 3.31
N GLU A 61 5.30 18.11 3.73
CA GLU A 61 5.46 19.02 4.88
C GLU A 61 5.85 18.29 6.18
N HIS A 62 5.37 17.06 6.37
CA HIS A 62 5.76 16.25 7.53
C HIS A 62 7.24 15.87 7.47
N PHE A 63 7.71 15.49 6.31
CA PHE A 63 9.12 15.13 6.08
C PHE A 63 10.05 16.34 6.22
N GLU A 64 9.68 17.49 5.64
CA GLU A 64 10.42 18.76 5.83
C GLU A 64 10.52 19.12 7.32
N TYR A 65 9.40 19.04 8.05
CA TYR A 65 9.37 19.27 9.50
C TYR A 65 10.25 18.27 10.28
N TRP A 66 10.43 17.05 9.78
CA TRP A 66 11.32 16.04 10.37
C TRP A 66 12.77 16.17 9.87
N GLY A 67 13.06 17.21 9.09
CA GLY A 67 14.38 17.59 8.65
C GLY A 67 14.88 16.86 7.40
N PHE A 68 13.98 16.35 6.55
CA PHE A 68 14.36 15.91 5.21
C PHE A 68 14.62 17.13 4.32
N ASP A 69 15.60 17.00 3.43
CA ASP A 69 15.87 18.02 2.42
C ASP A 69 14.75 18.00 1.36
N LYS A 70 14.30 19.17 0.94
CA LYS A 70 13.18 19.31 0.01
C LYS A 70 13.45 18.66 -1.35
N GLU A 71 14.69 18.66 -1.78
CA GLU A 71 15.14 18.04 -3.03
C GLU A 71 14.97 16.50 -3.04
N ARG A 72 14.77 15.90 -1.88
CA ARG A 72 14.48 14.45 -1.72
C ARG A 72 13.00 14.14 -1.72
N LEU A 73 12.12 15.13 -1.80
CA LEU A 73 10.67 14.99 -1.72
C LEU A 73 10.06 15.16 -3.12
N ILE A 74 9.35 14.13 -3.56
CA ILE A 74 8.59 14.11 -4.82
C ILE A 74 7.12 14.07 -4.43
N GLU A 75 6.48 15.25 -4.44
CA GLU A 75 5.05 15.37 -4.17
C GLU A 75 4.28 15.39 -5.49
N LEU A 76 3.22 14.59 -5.56
CA LEU A 76 2.40 14.41 -6.76
C LEU A 76 0.92 14.63 -6.45
N ASP A 77 0.22 15.26 -7.38
CA ASP A 77 -1.24 15.29 -7.43
C ASP A 77 -1.79 14.05 -8.15
N TRP A 78 -3.08 13.80 -8.01
CA TRP A 78 -3.73 12.73 -8.76
C TRP A 78 -3.53 12.89 -10.26
N ASN A 79 -3.15 11.81 -10.90
CA ASN A 79 -2.83 11.70 -12.32
C ASN A 79 -1.52 12.36 -12.75
N GLU A 80 -0.69 12.80 -11.81
CA GLU A 80 0.69 13.16 -12.08
C GLU A 80 1.61 11.96 -12.02
N ASP A 81 2.74 12.07 -12.72
CA ASP A 81 3.72 11.01 -12.89
C ASP A 81 5.11 11.53 -12.54
N ALA A 82 5.98 10.64 -12.05
CA ALA A 82 7.40 10.95 -11.89
C ALA A 82 8.27 9.84 -12.50
N ASN A 83 9.29 10.25 -13.24
CA ASN A 83 10.34 9.34 -13.72
C ASN A 83 11.38 9.19 -12.62
N LEU A 84 11.51 7.99 -12.06
CA LEU A 84 12.38 7.71 -10.92
C LEU A 84 13.80 7.36 -11.37
N ALA A 85 13.91 6.54 -12.41
CA ALA A 85 15.14 6.06 -13.02
C ALA A 85 14.85 5.55 -14.44
N PRO A 86 15.84 5.28 -15.28
CA PRO A 86 15.62 4.70 -16.59
C PRO A 86 14.77 3.42 -16.53
N GLY A 87 13.57 3.48 -17.09
CA GLY A 87 12.59 2.38 -17.09
C GLY A 87 11.75 2.25 -15.81
N PHE A 88 11.86 3.18 -14.86
CA PHE A 88 11.04 3.22 -13.66
C PHE A 88 10.20 4.50 -13.62
N MET A 89 8.90 4.36 -13.70
CA MET A 89 7.94 5.46 -13.59
C MET A 89 6.93 5.16 -12.50
N ILE A 90 6.56 6.18 -11.74
CA ILE A 90 5.48 6.07 -10.76
C ILE A 90 4.35 7.03 -11.12
N HIS A 91 3.13 6.55 -11.03
CA HIS A 91 1.90 7.29 -11.26
C HIS A 91 1.18 7.47 -9.94
N CYS A 92 0.84 8.70 -9.59
CA CYS A 92 -0.03 9.03 -8.47
C CYS A 92 -1.48 8.97 -8.95
N LEU A 93 -2.31 8.16 -8.31
CA LEU A 93 -3.65 7.82 -8.78
C LEU A 93 -4.70 8.08 -7.69
N PRO A 94 -5.96 8.36 -8.08
CA PRO A 94 -7.04 8.54 -7.13
C PRO A 94 -7.22 7.33 -6.20
N ALA A 95 -7.59 7.62 -4.96
CA ALA A 95 -8.07 6.65 -3.99
C ALA A 95 -9.27 7.23 -3.23
N ARG A 96 -10.14 6.39 -2.71
CA ARG A 96 -11.30 6.83 -1.96
C ARG A 96 -11.04 6.73 -0.46
N HIS A 97 -10.37 7.74 0.08
CA HIS A 97 -9.96 7.79 1.48
C HIS A 97 -10.00 9.23 2.01
N PHE A 98 -9.21 9.55 3.00
CA PHE A 98 -9.03 10.89 3.54
C PHE A 98 -7.64 11.02 4.18
N SER A 99 -7.23 12.25 4.49
CA SER A 99 -6.02 12.49 5.28
C SER A 99 -6.39 13.05 6.67
N GLY A 100 -5.58 12.73 7.68
CA GLY A 100 -5.94 13.14 9.03
C GLY A 100 -4.86 12.84 10.08
N ARG A 101 -3.87 13.73 10.16
CA ARG A 101 -2.81 13.64 11.17
C ARG A 101 -2.92 14.73 12.26
N ARG A 102 -3.70 15.79 12.01
CA ARG A 102 -3.92 16.93 12.88
C ARG A 102 -5.38 17.00 13.35
N LEU A 103 -5.73 18.08 14.06
CA LEU A 103 -7.11 18.32 14.51
C LEU A 103 -8.07 18.59 13.34
N THR A 104 -7.55 19.06 12.21
CA THR A 104 -8.31 19.28 10.98
C THR A 104 -7.94 18.21 9.97
N ALA A 105 -8.94 17.46 9.50
CA ALA A 105 -8.77 16.48 8.44
C ALA A 105 -8.57 17.14 7.06
N ASN A 106 -8.09 16.36 6.09
CA ASN A 106 -7.95 16.73 4.68
C ASN A 106 -7.06 17.96 4.44
N GLN A 107 -5.92 18.01 5.15
CA GLN A 107 -4.92 19.05 4.98
C GLN A 107 -3.80 18.61 3.99
N SER A 108 -3.73 17.36 3.66
CA SER A 108 -2.89 16.78 2.61
C SER A 108 -3.75 15.92 1.69
N LEU A 109 -3.23 15.58 0.54
CA LEU A 109 -3.85 14.63 -0.37
C LEU A 109 -3.56 13.19 0.10
N TRP A 110 -4.31 12.23 -0.42
CA TRP A 110 -4.11 10.79 -0.29
C TRP A 110 -4.16 10.17 -1.68
N ALA A 111 -3.49 9.05 -1.90
CA ALA A 111 -3.39 8.45 -3.21
C ALA A 111 -3.15 6.94 -3.15
N SER A 112 -3.46 6.28 -4.25
CA SER A 112 -2.85 5.03 -4.65
C SER A 112 -1.72 5.30 -5.65
N PHE A 113 -0.85 4.32 -5.86
CA PHE A 113 0.26 4.46 -6.81
C PHE A 113 0.34 3.26 -7.74
N LEU A 114 0.82 3.51 -8.95
CA LEU A 114 1.25 2.46 -9.86
C LEU A 114 2.72 2.66 -10.19
N LEU A 115 3.54 1.67 -9.85
CA LEU A 115 4.93 1.60 -10.28
C LEU A 115 5.04 0.79 -11.57
N GLU A 116 5.51 1.41 -12.63
CA GLU A 116 5.95 0.74 -13.84
C GLU A 116 7.47 0.56 -13.78
N ALA A 117 7.90 -0.70 -13.69
CA ALA A 117 9.29 -1.13 -13.77
C ALA A 117 9.54 -1.83 -15.12
N PRO A 118 10.79 -2.07 -15.54
CA PRO A 118 11.08 -2.64 -16.86
C PRO A 118 10.38 -3.98 -17.17
N SER A 119 10.07 -4.78 -16.16
CA SER A 119 9.46 -6.10 -16.31
C SER A 119 8.13 -6.27 -15.58
N GLN A 120 7.69 -5.29 -14.79
CA GLN A 120 6.52 -5.45 -13.92
C GLN A 120 5.78 -4.15 -13.70
N LYS A 121 4.46 -4.26 -13.53
CA LYS A 121 3.58 -3.18 -13.05
C LYS A 121 3.02 -3.56 -11.69
N ILE A 122 3.25 -2.73 -10.70
CA ILE A 122 2.82 -2.95 -9.32
C ILE A 122 1.88 -1.83 -8.90
N TYR A 123 0.63 -2.18 -8.60
CA TYR A 123 -0.34 -1.25 -8.02
C TYR A 123 -0.25 -1.30 -6.50
N ILE A 124 -0.11 -0.15 -5.88
CA ILE A 124 -0.06 0.07 -4.42
C ILE A 124 -1.32 0.82 -4.03
N GLY A 125 -2.31 0.12 -3.48
CA GLY A 125 -3.63 0.68 -3.21
C GLY A 125 -3.62 1.73 -2.09
N GLY A 126 -2.80 1.53 -1.06
CA GLY A 126 -2.99 2.25 0.20
C GLY A 126 -4.33 1.85 0.83
N ASP A 127 -4.91 2.74 1.63
CA ASP A 127 -6.27 2.58 2.14
C ASP A 127 -7.27 3.23 1.19
N GLY A 128 -8.42 2.58 0.98
CA GLY A 128 -9.46 3.16 0.12
C GLY A 128 -10.68 2.29 -0.09
N GLY A 129 -11.86 2.88 0.06
CA GLY A 129 -13.14 2.25 -0.24
C GLY A 129 -13.30 1.95 -1.74
N TYR A 130 -14.12 0.95 -2.04
CA TYR A 130 -14.43 0.58 -3.42
C TYR A 130 -15.19 1.70 -4.16
N ASP A 131 -14.76 2.00 -5.40
CA ASP A 131 -15.46 2.88 -6.33
C ASP A 131 -14.97 2.63 -7.78
N THR A 132 -15.50 3.39 -8.75
CA THR A 132 -15.24 3.27 -10.19
C THR A 132 -13.76 3.50 -10.57
N HIS A 133 -13.02 4.22 -9.74
CA HIS A 133 -11.60 4.52 -9.99
C HIS A 133 -10.74 3.27 -10.22
N TYR A 134 -11.07 2.13 -9.59
CA TYR A 134 -10.34 0.87 -9.82
C TYR A 134 -10.49 0.38 -11.27
N ALA A 135 -11.70 0.45 -11.82
CA ALA A 135 -11.93 0.08 -13.22
C ALA A 135 -11.28 1.06 -14.20
N GLU A 136 -11.28 2.35 -13.87
CA GLU A 136 -10.62 3.39 -14.66
C GLU A 136 -9.10 3.16 -14.69
N ILE A 137 -8.49 2.86 -13.54
CA ILE A 137 -7.07 2.53 -13.41
C ILE A 137 -6.73 1.27 -14.20
N GLY A 138 -7.49 0.19 -14.06
CA GLY A 138 -7.27 -1.06 -14.78
C GLY A 138 -7.45 -0.95 -16.31
N ASN A 139 -8.27 0.00 -16.77
CA ASN A 139 -8.41 0.33 -18.18
C ASN A 139 -7.24 1.18 -18.70
N ARG A 140 -6.79 2.16 -17.91
CA ARG A 140 -5.69 3.05 -18.25
C ARG A 140 -4.33 2.33 -18.25
N PHE A 141 -4.14 1.39 -17.32
CA PHE A 141 -2.88 0.68 -17.12
C PHE A 141 -3.05 -0.84 -17.27
N PRO A 142 -3.25 -1.36 -18.48
CA PRO A 142 -3.42 -2.80 -18.68
C PRO A 142 -2.15 -3.57 -18.29
N GLY A 143 -2.34 -4.77 -17.74
CA GLY A 143 -1.24 -5.69 -17.44
C GLY A 143 -0.60 -5.47 -16.08
N ILE A 144 -1.36 -5.03 -15.07
CA ILE A 144 -0.90 -4.97 -13.66
C ILE A 144 -0.51 -6.38 -13.22
N ASP A 145 0.76 -6.56 -12.86
CA ASP A 145 1.31 -7.86 -12.47
C ASP A 145 0.97 -8.19 -11.02
N LEU A 146 0.96 -7.18 -10.16
CA LEU A 146 0.63 -7.31 -8.74
C LEU A 146 -0.20 -6.11 -8.28
N ALA A 147 -1.33 -6.37 -7.63
CA ALA A 147 -2.08 -5.38 -6.86
C ALA A 147 -1.89 -5.64 -5.36
N ILE A 148 -1.37 -4.66 -4.64
CA ILE A 148 -1.26 -4.64 -3.18
C ILE A 148 -2.50 -3.91 -2.66
N LEU A 149 -3.41 -4.65 -2.01
CA LEU A 149 -4.71 -4.13 -1.58
C LEU A 149 -4.87 -4.27 -0.07
N GLU A 150 -5.47 -3.26 0.57
CA GLU A 150 -5.90 -3.41 1.95
C GLU A 150 -6.93 -4.54 2.09
N ASN A 151 -6.87 -5.29 3.18
CA ASN A 151 -7.81 -6.35 3.53
C ASN A 151 -7.95 -6.43 5.05
N GLY A 152 -8.09 -5.29 5.69
CA GLY A 152 -8.24 -5.24 7.13
C GLY A 152 -8.70 -3.86 7.59
N GLN A 153 -9.00 -3.78 8.88
CA GLN A 153 -9.43 -2.53 9.52
C GLN A 153 -10.71 -1.94 8.91
N TYR A 154 -11.51 -2.77 8.23
CA TYR A 154 -12.80 -2.39 7.66
C TYR A 154 -13.92 -2.47 8.71
N ASN A 155 -14.95 -1.65 8.52
CA ASN A 155 -16.19 -1.64 9.27
C ASN A 155 -17.31 -1.06 8.38
N GLU A 156 -18.55 -1.46 8.60
CA GLU A 156 -19.70 -0.91 7.87
C GLU A 156 -19.78 0.62 7.98
N GLU A 157 -19.43 1.16 9.15
CA GLU A 157 -19.36 2.62 9.40
C GLU A 157 -18.28 3.31 8.55
N TRP A 158 -17.30 2.56 8.03
CA TRP A 158 -16.16 3.04 7.25
C TRP A 158 -16.14 2.50 5.83
N SER A 159 -17.23 1.96 5.36
CA SER A 159 -17.35 1.30 4.05
C SER A 159 -17.01 2.19 2.85
N LEU A 160 -16.98 3.51 3.04
CA LEU A 160 -16.59 4.46 2.01
C LEU A 160 -15.08 4.74 1.94
N ILE A 161 -14.36 4.42 3.01
CA ILE A 161 -12.93 4.77 3.16
C ILE A 161 -12.02 3.57 3.38
N HIS A 162 -12.58 2.37 3.54
CA HIS A 162 -11.87 1.11 3.59
C HIS A 162 -12.50 0.07 2.67
N LEU A 163 -11.67 -0.79 2.10
CA LEU A 163 -12.12 -1.84 1.18
C LEU A 163 -12.83 -2.95 1.94
N MET A 164 -14.14 -3.02 1.73
CA MET A 164 -14.96 -4.04 2.36
C MET A 164 -14.77 -5.41 1.71
N PRO A 165 -14.84 -6.52 2.47
CA PRO A 165 -14.60 -7.89 1.97
C PRO A 165 -15.38 -8.25 0.70
N GLN A 166 -16.65 -7.84 0.62
CA GLN A 166 -17.50 -8.13 -0.54
C GLN A 166 -17.04 -7.48 -1.85
N TYR A 167 -16.21 -6.43 -1.80
CA TYR A 167 -15.69 -5.74 -2.98
C TYR A 167 -14.28 -6.14 -3.38
N MET A 168 -13.55 -6.89 -2.55
CA MET A 168 -12.15 -7.21 -2.81
C MET A 168 -11.93 -7.96 -4.13
N ALA A 169 -12.74 -8.99 -4.38
CA ALA A 169 -12.63 -9.76 -5.63
C ALA A 169 -12.98 -8.90 -6.86
N GLN A 170 -13.97 -8.03 -6.72
CA GLN A 170 -14.34 -7.08 -7.79
C GLN A 170 -13.22 -6.08 -8.05
N THR A 171 -12.61 -5.52 -6.99
CA THR A 171 -11.46 -4.60 -7.10
C THR A 171 -10.30 -5.24 -7.88
N ALA A 172 -9.97 -6.48 -7.57
CA ALA A 172 -8.91 -7.20 -8.29
C ALA A 172 -9.23 -7.39 -9.78
N ARG A 173 -10.51 -7.67 -10.11
CA ARG A 173 -10.98 -7.81 -11.49
C ARG A 173 -11.00 -6.47 -12.22
N ASP A 174 -11.44 -5.40 -11.57
CA ASP A 174 -11.50 -4.05 -12.13
C ASP A 174 -10.08 -3.54 -12.46
N LEU A 175 -9.12 -3.76 -11.59
CA LEU A 175 -7.70 -3.49 -11.82
C LEU A 175 -7.08 -4.40 -12.89
N LYS A 176 -7.76 -5.49 -13.27
CA LYS A 176 -7.22 -6.53 -14.17
C LYS A 176 -5.87 -7.07 -13.69
N ALA A 177 -5.69 -7.16 -12.38
CA ALA A 177 -4.45 -7.60 -11.77
C ALA A 177 -4.24 -9.11 -11.93
N LYS A 178 -3.03 -9.51 -12.30
CA LYS A 178 -2.67 -10.92 -12.45
C LYS A 178 -2.52 -11.62 -11.10
N ARG A 179 -2.06 -10.88 -10.08
CA ARG A 179 -1.87 -11.36 -8.71
C ARG A 179 -2.33 -10.30 -7.72
N VAL A 180 -2.76 -10.73 -6.56
CA VAL A 180 -3.15 -9.86 -5.45
C VAL A 180 -2.35 -10.22 -4.21
N LEU A 181 -1.78 -9.23 -3.54
CA LEU A 181 -1.22 -9.34 -2.19
C LEU A 181 -2.10 -8.52 -1.25
N THR A 182 -2.63 -9.17 -0.22
CA THR A 182 -3.43 -8.47 0.78
C THR A 182 -2.56 -7.96 1.92
N VAL A 183 -2.83 -6.74 2.37
CA VAL A 183 -2.09 -6.05 3.44
C VAL A 183 -3.05 -5.39 4.44
N HIS A 184 -2.54 -4.61 5.39
CA HIS A 184 -3.30 -3.87 6.39
C HIS A 184 -4.03 -4.76 7.40
N HIS A 185 -3.51 -5.97 7.67
CA HIS A 185 -4.07 -6.93 8.60
C HIS A 185 -2.99 -7.68 9.39
N SER A 186 -3.43 -8.53 10.30
CA SER A 186 -2.63 -9.53 11.05
C SER A 186 -1.56 -8.97 12.00
N LYS A 187 -1.37 -7.65 12.10
CA LYS A 187 -0.38 -7.06 13.01
C LYS A 187 -1.02 -6.30 14.17
N TYR A 188 -2.06 -5.54 13.91
CA TYR A 188 -2.76 -4.73 14.92
C TYR A 188 -4.27 -4.97 14.88
N ALA A 189 -4.94 -4.66 15.99
CA ALA A 189 -6.41 -4.62 16.06
C ALA A 189 -6.87 -3.17 16.15
N LEU A 190 -7.35 -2.61 15.04
CA LEU A 190 -7.91 -1.27 14.95
C LEU A 190 -9.43 -1.32 14.80
N ALA A 191 -9.94 -2.10 13.85
CA ALA A 191 -11.36 -2.31 13.62
C ALA A 191 -11.96 -3.41 14.49
N LYS A 192 -13.25 -3.71 14.29
CA LYS A 192 -14.03 -4.65 15.12
C LYS A 192 -14.08 -6.07 14.57
N HIS A 193 -13.55 -6.33 13.37
CA HIS A 193 -13.50 -7.69 12.81
C HIS A 193 -12.53 -8.58 13.58
N ARG A 194 -12.67 -9.88 13.46
CA ARG A 194 -11.73 -10.84 14.05
C ARG A 194 -10.37 -10.72 13.38
N TRP A 195 -9.30 -11.00 14.13
CA TRP A 195 -7.93 -10.92 13.63
C TRP A 195 -7.64 -11.86 12.45
N ASP A 196 -8.32 -13.00 12.40
CA ASP A 196 -8.20 -14.06 11.37
C ASP A 196 -9.16 -13.89 10.18
N GLU A 197 -10.08 -12.94 10.25
CA GLU A 197 -11.09 -12.70 9.20
C GLU A 197 -10.47 -12.24 7.87
N PRO A 198 -9.50 -11.32 7.86
CA PRO A 198 -8.83 -10.93 6.62
C PRO A 198 -8.15 -12.10 5.89
N LEU A 199 -7.54 -13.02 6.62
CA LEU A 199 -6.93 -14.22 6.01
C LEU A 199 -7.98 -15.11 5.34
N LYS A 200 -9.14 -15.28 5.99
CA LYS A 200 -10.26 -16.02 5.39
C LYS A 200 -10.80 -15.35 4.14
N ASN A 201 -10.91 -14.02 4.14
CA ASN A 201 -11.31 -13.26 2.94
C ASN A 201 -10.33 -13.51 1.79
N ALA A 202 -9.01 -13.49 2.05
CA ALA A 202 -8.00 -13.78 1.05
C ALA A 202 -8.10 -15.22 0.52
N GLU A 203 -8.33 -16.20 1.41
CA GLU A 203 -8.58 -17.61 1.03
C GLU A 203 -9.86 -17.76 0.19
N GLU A 204 -10.92 -17.03 0.53
CA GLU A 204 -12.16 -17.04 -0.25
C GLU A 204 -11.95 -16.47 -1.65
N MET A 205 -11.26 -15.36 -1.79
CA MET A 205 -10.88 -14.80 -3.11
C MET A 205 -10.12 -15.83 -3.95
N LYS A 206 -9.19 -16.55 -3.34
CA LYS A 206 -8.41 -17.59 -4.02
C LYS A 206 -9.26 -18.77 -4.44
N ASN A 207 -10.09 -19.30 -3.54
CA ASN A 207 -10.79 -20.56 -3.71
C ASN A 207 -12.14 -20.40 -4.44
N LYS A 208 -12.92 -19.36 -4.11
CA LYS A 208 -14.25 -19.14 -4.67
C LYS A 208 -14.22 -18.29 -5.93
N ASP A 209 -13.38 -17.26 -5.92
CA ASP A 209 -13.27 -16.29 -7.02
C ASP A 209 -12.22 -16.64 -8.07
N SER A 210 -11.44 -17.69 -7.83
CA SER A 210 -10.36 -18.17 -8.69
C SER A 210 -9.31 -17.10 -9.01
N LEU A 211 -9.06 -16.20 -8.05
CA LEU A 211 -8.04 -15.18 -8.16
C LEU A 211 -6.68 -15.71 -7.66
N ASN A 212 -5.60 -15.22 -8.27
CA ASN A 212 -4.25 -15.55 -7.81
C ASN A 212 -3.88 -14.65 -6.63
N VAL A 213 -4.25 -15.07 -5.42
CA VAL A 213 -4.01 -14.34 -4.18
C VAL A 213 -2.79 -14.91 -3.46
N LEU A 214 -1.84 -14.04 -3.13
CA LEU A 214 -0.66 -14.34 -2.34
C LEU A 214 -1.03 -14.15 -0.87
N ILE A 215 -0.78 -15.17 -0.04
CA ILE A 215 -1.07 -15.17 1.39
C ILE A 215 0.21 -15.60 2.13
N PRO A 216 1.26 -14.76 2.11
CA PRO A 216 2.51 -15.09 2.79
C PRO A 216 2.35 -15.00 4.32
N GLU A 217 3.15 -15.76 5.04
CA GLU A 217 3.35 -15.52 6.45
C GLU A 217 4.09 -14.19 6.68
N ILE A 218 3.95 -13.59 7.87
CA ILE A 218 4.68 -12.36 8.19
C ILE A 218 6.18 -12.66 8.15
N GLY A 219 6.92 -11.96 7.28
CA GLY A 219 8.35 -12.16 7.09
C GLY A 219 8.73 -13.17 6.01
N GLU A 220 7.77 -13.83 5.40
CA GLU A 220 8.02 -14.70 4.26
C GLU A 220 8.41 -13.89 3.02
N VAL A 221 9.45 -14.34 2.33
CA VAL A 221 9.90 -13.73 1.07
C VAL A 221 9.00 -14.19 -0.07
N VAL A 222 8.33 -13.25 -0.70
CA VAL A 222 7.49 -13.50 -1.89
C VAL A 222 8.29 -13.15 -3.14
N ALA A 223 8.60 -14.14 -3.97
CA ALA A 223 9.19 -13.92 -5.28
C ALA A 223 8.15 -13.31 -6.23
N LEU A 224 8.45 -12.15 -6.78
CA LEU A 224 7.60 -11.48 -7.78
C LEU A 224 7.92 -11.92 -9.20
N GLU A 225 8.93 -12.76 -9.40
CA GLU A 225 9.32 -13.26 -10.72
C GLU A 225 8.16 -14.04 -11.35
N LEU A 226 7.81 -13.64 -12.57
CA LEU A 226 7.00 -14.46 -13.45
C LEU A 226 7.79 -15.74 -13.69
N SER A 227 7.17 -16.90 -13.53
CA SER A 227 7.75 -18.21 -13.77
C SER A 227 8.69 -18.16 -14.96
N LEU A 228 9.96 -18.44 -14.75
CA LEU A 228 10.90 -18.72 -15.82
C LEU A 228 10.24 -19.77 -16.71
N ILE A 229 9.91 -19.38 -17.93
CA ILE A 229 9.64 -20.34 -19.01
C ILE A 229 10.90 -21.21 -19.01
N HIS A 230 10.74 -22.48 -18.70
CA HIS A 230 11.78 -23.46 -18.94
C HIS A 230 12.12 -23.37 -20.43
N ILE A 231 13.16 -22.61 -20.76
CA ILE A 231 13.86 -22.80 -22.00
C ILE A 231 14.60 -24.13 -21.80
N SER A 232 13.97 -25.19 -22.23
CA SER A 232 14.70 -26.44 -22.47
C SER A 232 15.76 -26.11 -23.51
N GLU A 233 17.00 -26.07 -23.08
CA GLU A 233 18.11 -26.04 -24.03
C GLU A 233 18.04 -27.27 -24.93
N PRO A 234 18.42 -27.12 -26.20
CA PRO A 234 18.37 -28.17 -27.19
C PRO A 234 19.34 -29.32 -26.90
#